data_f0ca99038e6dee1cbbfa353604af1046
#
_entry.id   f0ca99038e6dee1cbbfa353604af1046
#
_cell.length_a   1.000
_cell.length_b   1.000
_cell.length_c   1.000
_cell.angle_alpha   90.00
_cell.angle_beta   90.00
_cell.angle_gamma   90.00
#
_symmetry.space_group_name_H-M   'P 1'
#
loop_
_entity.id
_entity.type
_entity.pdbx_description
1 polymer ?
#
loop_
_entity_poly.entity_id
_entity_poly.type
_entity_poly.pdbx_seq_one_letter_code
_entity_poly.pdbx_strand_id
1 'polypeptide(L)'
;MKLTLADLQLVLLLITCALLRVQASGFNGSSEAGKGVSSCPNGWVIGLNKSKCFGYMRSSQSWNESETLCKGYGGHLLALTSFQELSFARSLCGEVAKGCWIGGRGINSTIGSGWKWSDNTYYWNASIFPDATVQSNCSSLSCHINNSFDLCTLVTNGSASLVSEKCNMSHAFICMIDIGSICHHLHCHKEYLIILAVVSGLILCTTLAVVVWLLAYKRSKKRRRSRKLSNPAASALVPPSWKVFAKEELKSITKNFSEGNRLVGDAKTGGTYSGLLPDGSRVAVKRLKRSSFQRKKEFYSEIGRVARLHHPNLVAVKGCCYDHGDRYIVYEFIVNGPLDRWLHHIPRGGRSLDWAMRMKIATTLAQGIAFLHDKVKPHVVHRDIRASNVLLDEEFGAHLMGVGLSKFVPYEVMHERTVMAGGTYGYLAPEFVYRNELTTKSDVYSFGVLLLEIVSGRRPAQAVDSVGWQSIFEWATPLVQAHRYPDLLDPHISSSSSDIPEAGVIQKVVDLVYACTQHVPSMRPRMSHVVHQLQQLAQPPIVK
;
A
#
# COMPACT_ATOMS: atom_id res chain seq x y z
N MET A 1 -29.92 35.15 0.26
CA MET A 1 -31.01 34.20 0.20
C MET A 1 -30.48 32.88 0.70
N LYS A 2 -30.89 32.45 1.90
CA LYS A 2 -30.55 31.12 2.44
C LYS A 2 -31.64 30.21 1.91
N LEU A 3 -31.31 29.39 0.92
CA LEU A 3 -32.12 28.19 0.69
C LEU A 3 -32.02 27.34 1.96
N THR A 4 -33.11 27.17 2.63
CA THR A 4 -33.21 26.33 3.82
C THR A 4 -33.24 24.86 3.40
N LEU A 5 -32.91 23.96 4.30
CA LEU A 5 -33.01 22.51 4.08
C LEU A 5 -34.42 22.11 3.57
N ALA A 6 -35.44 22.90 3.96
CA ALA A 6 -36.83 22.77 3.52
C ALA A 6 -37.03 23.05 2.04
N ASP A 7 -36.33 24.07 1.47
CA ASP A 7 -36.42 24.37 0.05
C ASP A 7 -35.81 23.26 -0.81
N LEU A 8 -34.76 22.58 -0.31
CA LEU A 8 -34.15 21.42 -0.96
C LEU A 8 -35.06 20.19 -0.90
N GLN A 9 -35.74 20.00 0.23
CA GLN A 9 -36.74 18.91 0.39
C GLN A 9 -37.95 19.13 -0.51
N LEU A 10 -38.40 20.39 -0.66
CA LEU A 10 -39.53 20.72 -1.56
C LEU A 10 -39.18 20.45 -3.02
N VAL A 11 -37.98 20.80 -3.46
CA VAL A 11 -37.49 20.53 -4.81
C VAL A 11 -37.35 19.02 -5.04
N LEU A 12 -36.83 18.26 -4.06
CA LEU A 12 -36.77 16.79 -4.15
C LEU A 12 -38.19 16.16 -4.21
N LEU A 13 -39.14 16.67 -3.43
CA LEU A 13 -40.53 16.22 -3.44
C LEU A 13 -41.21 16.53 -4.77
N LEU A 14 -40.98 17.70 -5.35
CA LEU A 14 -41.50 18.05 -6.68
C LEU A 14 -40.93 17.18 -7.80
N ILE A 15 -39.62 16.85 -7.71
CA ILE A 15 -38.96 15.95 -8.66
C ILE A 15 -39.50 14.50 -8.50
N THR A 16 -39.69 14.03 -7.27
CA THR A 16 -40.29 12.69 -7.03
C THR A 16 -41.76 12.62 -7.45
N CYS A 17 -42.55 13.69 -7.22
CA CYS A 17 -43.93 13.77 -7.72
C CYS A 17 -44.01 13.84 -9.26
N ALA A 18 -43.08 14.52 -9.92
CA ALA A 18 -42.97 14.52 -11.38
C ALA A 18 -42.61 13.15 -11.94
N LEU A 19 -41.68 12.45 -11.28
CA LEU A 19 -41.31 11.08 -11.64
C LEU A 19 -42.47 10.07 -11.42
N LEU A 20 -43.24 10.22 -10.34
CA LEU A 20 -44.42 9.39 -10.06
C LEU A 20 -45.57 9.67 -11.05
N ARG A 21 -45.72 10.93 -11.53
CA ARG A 21 -46.69 11.25 -12.58
C ARG A 21 -46.33 10.67 -13.94
N VAL A 22 -45.06 10.58 -14.27
CA VAL A 22 -44.57 9.92 -15.50
C VAL A 22 -44.77 8.41 -15.42
N GLN A 23 -44.67 7.81 -14.24
CA GLN A 23 -45.04 6.38 -14.04
C GLN A 23 -46.54 6.12 -14.08
N ALA A 24 -47.36 7.06 -13.62
CA ALA A 24 -48.84 6.90 -13.62
C ALA A 24 -49.52 7.10 -14.99
N SER A 25 -48.88 7.80 -15.92
CA SER A 25 -49.42 8.01 -17.28
C SER A 25 -49.00 6.92 -18.29
N GLY A 26 -48.15 5.96 -17.90
CA GLY A 26 -47.74 4.81 -18.73
C GLY A 26 -48.47 3.50 -18.50
N PHE A 27 -49.45 3.46 -17.58
CA PHE A 27 -50.14 2.20 -17.21
C PHE A 27 -51.59 2.21 -17.66
N ASN A 28 -51.82 2.17 -18.96
CA ASN A 28 -53.10 1.64 -19.53
C ASN A 28 -52.81 0.94 -20.86
N GLY A 29 -52.46 -0.32 -20.76
CA GLY A 29 -52.26 -1.21 -21.89
C GLY A 29 -51.92 -2.59 -21.35
N SER A 30 -52.93 -3.39 -21.22
CA SER A 30 -52.88 -4.78 -20.83
C SER A 30 -51.91 -5.58 -21.67
N SER A 31 -50.90 -6.18 -21.06
CA SER A 31 -50.46 -7.56 -21.32
C SER A 31 -49.21 -7.88 -20.50
N GLU A 32 -49.32 -8.94 -19.75
CA GLU A 32 -48.30 -9.81 -19.13
C GLU A 32 -46.90 -9.26 -18.88
N ALA A 33 -46.66 -9.02 -17.61
CA ALA A 33 -45.35 -8.73 -17.04
C ALA A 33 -44.38 -9.87 -17.36
N GLY A 34 -43.49 -9.61 -18.31
CA GLY A 34 -42.28 -10.39 -18.50
C GLY A 34 -41.38 -10.22 -17.30
N LYS A 35 -41.35 -11.22 -16.41
CA LYS A 35 -40.30 -11.39 -15.41
C LYS A 35 -38.97 -11.28 -16.12
N GLY A 36 -38.06 -10.41 -15.64
CA GLY A 36 -36.66 -10.34 -16.08
C GLY A 36 -36.06 -11.74 -16.07
N VAL A 37 -35.70 -12.22 -17.26
CA VAL A 37 -35.22 -13.58 -17.48
C VAL A 37 -33.77 -13.64 -16.98
N SER A 38 -33.57 -14.11 -15.77
CA SER A 38 -32.29 -14.58 -15.24
C SER A 38 -32.16 -16.10 -15.49
N SER A 39 -32.44 -16.57 -16.71
CA SER A 39 -32.34 -17.99 -17.03
C SER A 39 -31.46 -18.22 -18.25
N CYS A 40 -30.59 -19.24 -18.14
CA CYS A 40 -29.76 -19.69 -19.24
C CYS A 40 -30.61 -20.18 -20.42
N PRO A 41 -30.09 -20.20 -21.66
CA PRO A 41 -30.72 -20.82 -22.81
C PRO A 41 -31.14 -22.26 -22.52
N ASN A 42 -32.19 -22.75 -23.20
CA ASN A 42 -32.69 -24.11 -23.01
C ASN A 42 -31.56 -25.15 -23.19
N GLY A 43 -31.40 -26.00 -22.19
CA GLY A 43 -30.33 -27.01 -22.16
C GLY A 43 -28.98 -26.55 -21.60
N TRP A 44 -28.87 -25.28 -21.18
CA TRP A 44 -27.69 -24.75 -20.52
C TRP A 44 -27.89 -24.73 -19.00
N VAL A 45 -26.78 -24.84 -18.25
CA VAL A 45 -26.78 -24.88 -16.79
C VAL A 45 -26.22 -23.59 -16.23
N ILE A 46 -26.84 -23.06 -15.18
CA ILE A 46 -26.34 -21.88 -14.46
C ILE A 46 -25.08 -22.26 -13.68
N GLY A 47 -24.00 -21.52 -13.84
CA GLY A 47 -22.77 -21.71 -13.08
C GLY A 47 -22.90 -21.34 -11.60
N LEU A 48 -21.92 -21.75 -10.81
CA LEU A 48 -21.89 -21.58 -9.35
C LEU A 48 -22.08 -20.13 -8.89
N ASN A 49 -21.59 -19.15 -9.65
CA ASN A 49 -21.70 -17.72 -9.33
C ASN A 49 -22.97 -17.04 -9.88
N LYS A 50 -23.89 -17.79 -10.47
CA LYS A 50 -25.15 -17.29 -11.10
C LYS A 50 -24.97 -16.16 -12.13
N SER A 51 -23.75 -15.88 -12.55
CA SER A 51 -23.41 -14.85 -13.55
C SER A 51 -23.11 -15.42 -14.95
N LYS A 52 -22.94 -16.73 -15.05
CA LYS A 52 -22.55 -17.44 -16.27
C LYS A 52 -23.43 -18.63 -16.54
N CYS A 53 -23.70 -18.89 -17.83
CA CYS A 53 -24.37 -20.09 -18.32
C CYS A 53 -23.35 -21.00 -18.99
N PHE A 54 -23.41 -22.28 -18.71
CA PHE A 54 -22.54 -23.31 -19.31
C PHE A 54 -23.38 -24.26 -20.16
N GLY A 55 -22.95 -24.44 -21.42
CA GLY A 55 -23.60 -25.34 -22.39
C GLY A 55 -22.64 -26.48 -22.77
N TYR A 56 -23.01 -27.72 -22.45
CA TYR A 56 -22.30 -28.89 -22.90
C TYR A 56 -22.75 -29.29 -24.30
N MET A 57 -21.79 -29.35 -25.25
CA MET A 57 -22.01 -29.70 -26.65
C MET A 57 -21.48 -31.10 -26.96
N ARG A 58 -22.37 -32.02 -27.34
CA ARG A 58 -22.02 -33.42 -27.61
C ARG A 58 -21.34 -33.64 -28.98
N SER A 59 -21.42 -32.65 -29.88
CA SER A 59 -20.76 -32.74 -31.19
C SER A 59 -19.25 -32.69 -31.03
N SER A 60 -18.55 -33.67 -31.59
CA SER A 60 -17.07 -33.66 -31.54
C SER A 60 -16.57 -32.77 -32.66
N GLN A 61 -15.84 -31.70 -32.29
CA GLN A 61 -15.26 -30.70 -33.20
C GLN A 61 -13.81 -30.41 -32.79
N SER A 62 -13.04 -29.84 -33.71
CA SER A 62 -11.72 -29.28 -33.38
C SER A 62 -11.89 -28.08 -32.42
N TRP A 63 -10.84 -27.73 -31.70
CA TRP A 63 -10.91 -26.62 -30.73
C TRP A 63 -11.33 -25.29 -31.39
N ASN A 64 -10.79 -24.97 -32.59
CA ASN A 64 -11.12 -23.73 -33.30
C ASN A 64 -12.57 -23.70 -33.79
N GLU A 65 -13.09 -24.83 -34.26
CA GLU A 65 -14.52 -24.95 -34.64
C GLU A 65 -15.43 -24.84 -33.42
N SER A 66 -15.02 -25.46 -32.30
CA SER A 66 -15.73 -25.37 -31.02
C SER A 66 -15.82 -23.93 -30.51
N GLU A 67 -14.73 -23.19 -30.57
CA GLU A 67 -14.71 -21.77 -30.21
C GLU A 67 -15.59 -20.91 -31.13
N THR A 68 -15.56 -21.22 -32.43
CA THR A 68 -16.43 -20.53 -33.41
C THR A 68 -17.91 -20.79 -33.15
N LEU A 69 -18.29 -22.02 -32.79
CA LEU A 69 -19.65 -22.38 -32.41
C LEU A 69 -20.06 -21.69 -31.12
N CYS A 70 -19.20 -21.66 -30.10
CA CYS A 70 -19.49 -20.93 -28.86
C CYS A 70 -19.69 -19.42 -29.11
N LYS A 71 -18.91 -18.83 -30.01
CA LYS A 71 -19.11 -17.42 -30.45
C LYS A 71 -20.45 -17.22 -31.16
N GLY A 72 -20.90 -18.22 -31.93
CA GLY A 72 -22.22 -18.21 -32.55
C GLY A 72 -23.39 -18.15 -31.53
N TYR A 73 -23.19 -18.67 -30.33
CA TYR A 73 -24.11 -18.56 -29.20
C TYR A 73 -23.92 -17.28 -28.37
N GLY A 74 -22.99 -16.41 -28.74
CA GLY A 74 -22.66 -15.17 -28.03
C GLY A 74 -21.73 -15.33 -26.85
N GLY A 75 -20.95 -16.40 -26.80
CA GLY A 75 -19.97 -16.68 -25.75
C GLY A 75 -18.65 -17.21 -26.26
N HIS A 76 -17.94 -17.93 -25.43
CA HIS A 76 -16.64 -18.53 -25.71
C HIS A 76 -16.57 -19.95 -25.16
N LEU A 77 -15.53 -20.71 -25.51
CA LEU A 77 -15.17 -21.92 -24.79
C LEU A 77 -14.90 -21.59 -23.32
N LEU A 78 -15.23 -22.50 -22.41
CA LEU A 78 -15.17 -22.29 -20.97
C LEU A 78 -13.79 -21.84 -20.49
N ALA A 79 -13.71 -20.67 -19.90
CA ALA A 79 -12.56 -20.17 -19.15
C ALA A 79 -12.76 -20.41 -17.64
N LEU A 80 -11.80 -21.05 -16.99
CA LEU A 80 -11.86 -21.42 -15.59
C LEU A 80 -11.24 -20.32 -14.72
N THR A 81 -11.99 -19.87 -13.71
CA THR A 81 -11.54 -18.86 -12.75
C THR A 81 -11.33 -19.39 -11.34
N SER A 82 -11.78 -20.62 -11.06
CA SER A 82 -11.64 -21.26 -9.75
C SER A 82 -11.58 -22.78 -9.85
N PHE A 83 -11.05 -23.43 -8.80
CA PHE A 83 -11.06 -24.89 -8.68
C PHE A 83 -12.50 -25.47 -8.63
N GLN A 84 -13.44 -24.72 -8.07
CA GLN A 84 -14.84 -25.11 -8.04
C GLN A 84 -15.46 -25.16 -9.45
N GLU A 85 -15.10 -24.21 -10.33
CA GLU A 85 -15.50 -24.24 -11.75
C GLU A 85 -14.89 -25.41 -12.51
N LEU A 86 -13.66 -25.81 -12.20
CA LEU A 86 -13.05 -27.01 -12.77
C LEU A 86 -13.80 -28.28 -12.38
N SER A 87 -14.15 -28.42 -11.11
CA SER A 87 -14.96 -29.55 -10.62
C SER A 87 -16.33 -29.59 -11.29
N PHE A 88 -16.96 -28.44 -11.46
CA PHE A 88 -18.25 -28.31 -12.15
C PHE A 88 -18.13 -28.64 -13.65
N ALA A 89 -17.09 -28.17 -14.34
CA ALA A 89 -16.83 -28.51 -15.73
C ALA A 89 -16.67 -30.01 -15.95
N ARG A 90 -16.00 -30.70 -15.01
CA ARG A 90 -15.88 -32.17 -15.02
C ARG A 90 -17.23 -32.86 -14.91
N SER A 91 -18.10 -32.39 -14.03
CA SER A 91 -19.44 -32.97 -13.88
C SER A 91 -20.29 -32.77 -15.12
N LEU A 92 -20.13 -31.66 -15.85
CA LEU A 92 -20.79 -31.38 -17.11
C LEU A 92 -20.31 -32.26 -18.27
N CYS A 93 -18.99 -32.52 -18.33
CA CYS A 93 -18.38 -33.36 -19.35
C CYS A 93 -18.83 -34.82 -19.23
N GLY A 94 -19.18 -35.27 -18.02
CA GLY A 94 -19.70 -36.62 -17.78
C GLY A 94 -18.69 -37.74 -18.07
N GLU A 95 -19.16 -38.95 -18.31
CA GLU A 95 -18.33 -40.14 -18.57
C GLU A 95 -17.85 -40.25 -20.03
N VAL A 96 -17.78 -39.16 -20.79
CA VAL A 96 -17.29 -39.19 -22.16
C VAL A 96 -15.80 -39.56 -22.16
N ALA A 97 -15.49 -40.73 -22.68
CA ALA A 97 -14.16 -41.36 -22.61
C ALA A 97 -12.98 -40.53 -23.17
N LYS A 98 -13.24 -39.47 -23.94
CA LYS A 98 -12.22 -38.64 -24.61
C LYS A 98 -12.06 -37.23 -24.03
N GLY A 99 -12.85 -36.83 -23.03
CA GLY A 99 -12.81 -35.48 -22.48
C GLY A 99 -13.50 -34.40 -23.32
N CYS A 100 -13.56 -33.17 -22.79
CA CYS A 100 -14.22 -32.03 -23.40
C CYS A 100 -13.28 -30.84 -23.56
N TRP A 101 -13.29 -30.18 -24.71
CA TRP A 101 -12.57 -28.93 -24.92
C TRP A 101 -13.04 -27.83 -23.99
N ILE A 102 -12.07 -27.09 -23.45
CA ILE A 102 -12.27 -25.83 -22.75
C ILE A 102 -11.36 -24.76 -23.37
N GLY A 103 -11.50 -23.51 -22.95
CA GLY A 103 -10.95 -22.35 -23.65
C GLY A 103 -9.43 -22.12 -23.57
N GLY A 104 -8.66 -22.99 -22.93
CA GLY A 104 -7.21 -22.80 -22.81
C GLY A 104 -6.45 -23.16 -24.10
N ARG A 105 -5.54 -22.27 -24.53
CA ARG A 105 -4.65 -22.47 -25.68
C ARG A 105 -3.22 -22.09 -25.32
N GLY A 106 -2.26 -22.91 -25.69
CA GLY A 106 -0.83 -22.63 -25.52
C GLY A 106 -0.34 -21.52 -26.44
N ILE A 107 0.46 -20.61 -25.90
CA ILE A 107 1.09 -19.51 -26.64
C ILE A 107 2.59 -19.76 -26.68
N ASN A 108 3.13 -19.94 -27.90
CA ASN A 108 4.56 -19.93 -28.12
C ASN A 108 5.01 -18.49 -28.41
N SER A 109 5.52 -17.77 -27.41
CA SER A 109 6.13 -16.46 -27.59
C SER A 109 7.62 -16.51 -27.26
N THR A 110 8.40 -15.67 -27.91
CA THR A 110 9.85 -15.50 -27.69
C THR A 110 10.21 -15.03 -26.25
N ILE A 111 9.21 -14.80 -25.40
CA ILE A 111 9.36 -14.26 -24.02
C ILE A 111 8.94 -15.29 -22.95
N GLY A 112 8.44 -16.46 -23.34
CA GLY A 112 8.05 -17.54 -22.42
C GLY A 112 6.86 -18.35 -22.92
N SER A 113 6.81 -19.65 -22.59
CA SER A 113 5.65 -20.51 -22.87
C SER A 113 4.56 -20.23 -21.84
N GLY A 114 3.38 -19.81 -22.27
CA GLY A 114 2.22 -19.52 -21.43
C GLY A 114 0.93 -20.07 -22.01
N TRP A 115 -0.14 -20.12 -21.20
CA TRP A 115 -1.49 -20.48 -21.60
C TRP A 115 -2.40 -19.24 -21.59
N LYS A 116 -3.34 -19.16 -22.54
CA LYS A 116 -4.32 -18.08 -22.65
C LYS A 116 -5.71 -18.65 -22.81
N TRP A 117 -6.72 -17.99 -22.19
CA TRP A 117 -8.11 -18.31 -22.38
C TRP A 117 -8.67 -17.69 -23.67
N SER A 118 -9.63 -18.36 -24.29
CA SER A 118 -10.26 -17.94 -25.57
C SER A 118 -11.04 -16.63 -25.48
N ASP A 119 -11.54 -16.29 -24.29
CA ASP A 119 -12.27 -15.04 -24.01
C ASP A 119 -11.34 -13.84 -23.77
N ASN A 120 -10.03 -13.99 -23.95
CA ASN A 120 -8.98 -13.00 -23.65
C ASN A 120 -8.88 -12.57 -22.18
N THR A 121 -9.58 -13.23 -21.27
CA THR A 121 -9.34 -13.05 -19.85
C THR A 121 -7.94 -13.53 -19.50
N TYR A 122 -7.33 -12.81 -18.55
CA TYR A 122 -5.89 -12.91 -18.28
C TYR A 122 -5.42 -14.31 -17.90
N TYR A 123 -4.17 -14.54 -18.26
CA TYR A 123 -3.26 -15.63 -17.95
C TYR A 123 -3.71 -16.68 -16.94
N TRP A 124 -3.46 -17.93 -17.29
CA TRP A 124 -3.41 -19.06 -16.39
C TRP A 124 -2.72 -18.71 -15.08
N ASN A 125 -3.48 -18.66 -13.99
CA ASN A 125 -2.91 -18.39 -12.67
C ASN A 125 -2.53 -19.72 -12.00
N ALA A 126 -1.23 -20.03 -11.99
CA ALA A 126 -0.69 -21.21 -11.32
C ALA A 126 -1.05 -21.28 -9.81
N SER A 127 -1.37 -20.14 -9.17
CA SER A 127 -1.81 -20.10 -7.78
C SER A 127 -3.27 -20.57 -7.59
N ILE A 128 -4.09 -20.56 -8.63
CA ILE A 128 -5.47 -21.06 -8.59
C ILE A 128 -5.51 -22.58 -8.87
N PHE A 129 -4.51 -23.08 -9.59
CA PHE A 129 -4.36 -24.49 -9.95
C PHE A 129 -2.94 -24.99 -9.61
N PRO A 130 -2.54 -25.05 -8.32
CA PRO A 130 -1.18 -25.41 -7.91
C PRO A 130 -0.79 -26.83 -8.35
N ASP A 131 -1.76 -27.74 -8.53
CA ASP A 131 -1.55 -29.12 -8.96
C ASP A 131 -1.91 -29.37 -10.43
N ALA A 132 -2.32 -28.36 -11.18
CA ALA A 132 -2.67 -28.48 -12.58
C ALA A 132 -1.40 -28.42 -13.46
N THR A 133 -0.52 -29.36 -13.31
CA THR A 133 0.42 -29.68 -14.36
C THR A 133 -0.39 -30.13 -15.58
N VAL A 134 -0.34 -29.36 -16.65
CA VAL A 134 -0.92 -29.78 -17.93
C VAL A 134 -0.14 -31.00 -18.39
N GLN A 135 -0.71 -32.18 -18.15
CA GLN A 135 -0.09 -33.43 -18.60
C GLN A 135 -0.28 -33.53 -20.12
N SER A 136 0.82 -33.59 -20.85
CA SER A 136 0.80 -33.88 -22.29
C SER A 136 0.62 -35.39 -22.48
N ASN A 137 -0.42 -35.79 -23.16
CA ASN A 137 -0.63 -37.18 -23.60
C ASN A 137 0.28 -37.58 -24.80
N CYS A 138 1.50 -37.08 -24.80
CA CYS A 138 2.48 -37.52 -25.81
C CYS A 138 3.21 -38.76 -25.31
N SER A 139 2.84 -39.92 -25.80
CA SER A 139 3.45 -41.21 -25.46
C SER A 139 4.74 -41.55 -26.21
N SER A 140 5.44 -40.60 -26.83
CA SER A 140 6.72 -40.82 -27.51
C SER A 140 7.73 -39.71 -27.28
N LEU A 141 9.01 -40.10 -27.13
CA LEU A 141 10.19 -39.25 -26.92
C LEU A 141 10.44 -38.17 -28.00
N SER A 142 9.59 -38.10 -29.04
CA SER A 142 9.71 -37.16 -30.16
C SER A 142 8.96 -35.82 -30.00
N CYS A 143 8.38 -35.54 -28.85
CA CYS A 143 7.73 -34.24 -28.56
C CYS A 143 8.70 -33.13 -28.14
N HIS A 144 9.96 -33.44 -27.95
CA HIS A 144 11.00 -32.44 -27.71
C HIS A 144 11.69 -32.09 -29.04
N ILE A 145 11.64 -30.78 -29.33
CA ILE A 145 12.45 -30.06 -30.32
C ILE A 145 11.85 -30.01 -31.74
N ASN A 146 11.51 -28.79 -32.16
CA ASN A 146 11.38 -28.29 -33.55
C ASN A 146 10.04 -28.40 -34.29
N ASN A 147 8.87 -28.47 -33.67
CA ASN A 147 7.68 -28.03 -34.40
C ASN A 147 6.67 -27.38 -33.44
N SER A 148 6.20 -26.17 -33.76
CA SER A 148 5.17 -25.39 -33.09
C SER A 148 3.82 -26.13 -33.20
N PHE A 149 3.54 -27.06 -32.28
CA PHE A 149 2.21 -27.66 -32.19
C PHE A 149 1.30 -26.72 -31.38
N ASP A 150 0.19 -26.30 -32.00
CA ASP A 150 -0.92 -25.67 -31.29
C ASP A 150 -1.51 -26.70 -30.31
N LEU A 151 -1.32 -26.46 -29.02
CA LEU A 151 -1.88 -27.27 -27.94
C LEU A 151 -3.08 -26.55 -27.30
N CYS A 152 -4.14 -27.27 -27.07
CA CYS A 152 -5.37 -26.80 -26.46
C CYS A 152 -5.71 -27.65 -25.22
N THR A 153 -6.52 -27.12 -24.31
CA THR A 153 -6.84 -27.79 -23.06
C THR A 153 -8.18 -28.50 -23.10
N LEU A 154 -8.21 -29.67 -22.46
CA LEU A 154 -9.44 -30.43 -22.26
C LEU A 154 -9.57 -30.89 -20.80
N VAL A 155 -10.82 -31.11 -20.40
CA VAL A 155 -11.21 -31.64 -19.09
C VAL A 155 -11.60 -33.11 -19.27
N THR A 156 -11.03 -34.00 -18.43
CA THR A 156 -11.37 -35.44 -18.39
C THR A 156 -11.88 -35.82 -17.01
N ASN A 157 -12.71 -36.84 -16.94
CA ASN A 157 -13.31 -37.27 -15.69
C ASN A 157 -12.35 -38.09 -14.79
N GLY A 158 -11.28 -38.63 -15.36
CA GLY A 158 -10.34 -39.51 -14.65
C GLY A 158 -9.05 -38.85 -14.14
N SER A 159 -8.83 -37.55 -14.43
CA SER A 159 -7.59 -36.83 -14.07
C SER A 159 -7.89 -35.66 -13.14
N ALA A 160 -7.08 -35.54 -12.08
CA ALA A 160 -7.12 -34.36 -11.19
C ALA A 160 -6.60 -33.10 -11.88
N SER A 161 -5.84 -33.23 -12.98
CA SER A 161 -5.24 -32.16 -13.76
C SER A 161 -5.95 -31.93 -15.10
N LEU A 162 -5.77 -30.75 -15.69
CA LEU A 162 -6.14 -30.47 -17.07
C LEU A 162 -5.19 -31.20 -18.01
N VAL A 163 -5.71 -31.67 -19.14
CA VAL A 163 -4.93 -32.38 -20.16
C VAL A 163 -4.74 -31.48 -21.36
N SER A 164 -3.58 -31.46 -21.99
CA SER A 164 -3.33 -30.78 -23.26
C SER A 164 -3.28 -31.75 -24.41
N GLU A 165 -3.91 -31.40 -25.52
CA GLU A 165 -3.90 -32.17 -26.75
C GLU A 165 -3.81 -31.23 -27.97
N LYS A 166 -3.52 -31.79 -29.16
CA LYS A 166 -3.44 -30.99 -30.38
C LYS A 166 -4.80 -30.38 -30.71
N CYS A 167 -4.85 -29.07 -31.00
CA CYS A 167 -6.09 -28.33 -31.22
C CYS A 167 -6.93 -28.81 -32.42
N ASN A 168 -6.36 -29.61 -33.33
CA ASN A 168 -7.05 -30.19 -34.47
C ASN A 168 -7.76 -31.53 -34.17
N MET A 169 -7.61 -32.07 -32.98
CA MET A 169 -8.33 -33.26 -32.54
C MET A 169 -9.80 -32.91 -32.28
N SER A 170 -10.67 -33.92 -32.43
CA SER A 170 -12.12 -33.72 -32.29
C SER A 170 -12.63 -34.22 -30.94
N HIS A 171 -13.17 -33.31 -30.11
CA HIS A 171 -13.77 -33.60 -28.81
C HIS A 171 -15.11 -32.90 -28.64
N ALA A 172 -15.93 -33.38 -27.71
CA ALA A 172 -17.04 -32.62 -27.18
C ALA A 172 -16.51 -31.33 -26.51
N PHE A 173 -17.31 -30.33 -26.29
CA PHE A 173 -16.85 -29.06 -25.77
C PHE A 173 -17.84 -28.38 -24.85
N ILE A 174 -17.36 -27.45 -24.02
CA ILE A 174 -18.18 -26.68 -23.09
C ILE A 174 -18.09 -25.20 -23.47
N CYS A 175 -19.22 -24.62 -23.83
CA CYS A 175 -19.38 -23.18 -24.03
C CYS A 175 -19.75 -22.45 -22.76
N MET A 176 -19.35 -21.18 -22.65
CA MET A 176 -19.69 -20.26 -21.56
C MET A 176 -20.26 -18.97 -22.15
N ILE A 177 -21.35 -18.47 -21.55
CA ILE A 177 -21.98 -17.18 -21.88
C ILE A 177 -22.17 -16.40 -20.57
N ASP A 178 -21.82 -15.13 -20.54
CA ASP A 178 -22.12 -14.26 -19.42
C ASP A 178 -23.60 -13.84 -19.46
N ILE A 179 -24.31 -13.95 -18.33
CA ILE A 179 -25.76 -13.63 -18.25
C ILE A 179 -26.02 -12.15 -18.59
N GLY A 180 -25.03 -11.26 -18.33
CA GLY A 180 -25.09 -9.85 -18.73
C GLY A 180 -25.05 -9.59 -20.24
N SER A 181 -24.57 -10.52 -21.06
CA SER A 181 -24.46 -10.38 -22.52
C SER A 181 -25.69 -10.82 -23.29
N ILE A 182 -26.67 -11.46 -22.63
CA ILE A 182 -27.89 -12.00 -23.27
C ILE A 182 -28.90 -10.89 -23.66
N CYS A 183 -28.70 -9.64 -23.19
CA CYS A 183 -29.58 -8.50 -23.52
C CYS A 183 -29.27 -7.81 -24.87
N HIS A 184 -28.50 -8.39 -25.77
CA HIS A 184 -28.09 -7.74 -27.03
C HIS A 184 -28.77 -8.33 -28.27
N HIS A 185 -30.13 -8.29 -28.39
CA HIS A 185 -30.74 -8.14 -29.71
C HIS A 185 -32.24 -7.67 -29.62
N LEU A 186 -32.46 -6.49 -30.15
CA LEU A 186 -33.67 -6.04 -30.87
C LEU A 186 -34.82 -5.31 -30.18
N HIS A 187 -34.88 -4.98 -28.91
CA HIS A 187 -36.00 -4.07 -28.49
C HIS A 187 -35.69 -2.99 -27.42
N CYS A 188 -34.49 -2.89 -26.91
CA CYS A 188 -34.14 -1.97 -25.81
C CYS A 188 -33.74 -0.55 -26.24
N HIS A 189 -33.66 -0.22 -27.52
CA HIS A 189 -33.02 1.04 -27.95
C HIS A 189 -33.77 2.32 -27.58
N LYS A 190 -35.11 2.31 -27.52
CA LYS A 190 -35.86 3.53 -27.19
C LYS A 190 -35.96 3.77 -25.69
N GLU A 191 -36.23 2.74 -24.90
CA GLU A 191 -36.30 2.87 -23.44
C GLU A 191 -34.92 3.16 -22.81
N TYR A 192 -33.89 2.52 -23.33
CA TYR A 192 -32.50 2.75 -22.88
C TYR A 192 -32.02 4.19 -23.16
N LEU A 193 -32.39 4.78 -24.31
CA LEU A 193 -32.06 6.18 -24.62
C LEU A 193 -32.81 7.15 -23.70
N ILE A 194 -34.06 6.86 -23.32
CA ILE A 194 -34.80 7.68 -22.36
C ILE A 194 -34.19 7.57 -20.97
N ILE A 195 -33.81 6.39 -20.50
CA ILE A 195 -33.15 6.20 -19.23
C ILE A 195 -31.79 6.91 -19.21
N LEU A 196 -30.99 6.79 -20.29
CA LEU A 196 -29.72 7.50 -20.44
C LEU A 196 -29.91 9.03 -20.42
N ALA A 197 -30.93 9.55 -21.09
CA ALA A 197 -31.21 10.98 -21.10
C ALA A 197 -31.62 11.48 -19.71
N VAL A 198 -32.43 10.72 -18.97
CA VAL A 198 -32.87 11.05 -17.61
C VAL A 198 -31.67 10.98 -16.64
N VAL A 199 -30.86 9.92 -16.71
CA VAL A 199 -29.68 9.75 -15.84
C VAL A 199 -28.64 10.83 -16.14
N SER A 200 -28.37 11.14 -17.41
CA SER A 200 -27.44 12.21 -17.79
C SER A 200 -27.94 13.59 -17.34
N GLY A 201 -29.25 13.86 -17.45
CA GLY A 201 -29.88 15.07 -16.93
C GLY A 201 -29.75 15.20 -15.41
N LEU A 202 -29.97 14.13 -14.66
CA LEU A 202 -29.80 14.09 -13.21
C LEU A 202 -28.33 14.32 -12.80
N ILE A 203 -27.38 13.69 -13.51
CA ILE A 203 -25.94 13.92 -13.27
C ILE A 203 -25.57 15.37 -13.56
N LEU A 204 -26.07 15.95 -14.65
CA LEU A 204 -25.81 17.36 -14.98
C LEU A 204 -26.39 18.31 -13.91
N CYS A 205 -27.63 18.08 -13.47
CA CYS A 205 -28.25 18.87 -12.40
C CYS A 205 -27.50 18.77 -11.07
N THR A 206 -27.09 17.56 -10.67
CA THR A 206 -26.34 17.37 -9.43
C THR A 206 -24.95 17.99 -9.51
N THR A 207 -24.25 17.88 -10.64
CA THR A 207 -22.95 18.53 -10.83
C THR A 207 -23.06 20.05 -10.82
N LEU A 208 -24.09 20.64 -11.46
CA LEU A 208 -24.35 22.07 -11.39
C LEU A 208 -24.66 22.52 -9.97
N ALA A 209 -25.51 21.80 -9.24
CA ALA A 209 -25.83 22.09 -7.84
C ALA A 209 -24.58 22.07 -6.95
N VAL A 210 -23.71 21.05 -7.11
CA VAL A 210 -22.43 20.96 -6.41
C VAL A 210 -21.50 22.12 -6.76
N VAL A 211 -21.41 22.50 -8.05
CA VAL A 211 -20.58 23.65 -8.49
C VAL A 211 -21.09 24.95 -7.87
N VAL A 212 -22.42 25.20 -7.92
CA VAL A 212 -23.03 26.38 -7.30
C VAL A 212 -22.79 26.40 -5.79
N TRP A 213 -22.96 25.25 -5.12
CA TRP A 213 -22.69 25.12 -3.69
C TRP A 213 -21.22 25.38 -3.37
N LEU A 214 -20.27 24.83 -4.15
CA LEU A 214 -18.85 25.10 -3.98
C LEU A 214 -18.48 26.57 -4.21
N LEU A 215 -19.10 27.23 -5.21
CA LEU A 215 -18.89 28.64 -5.46
C LEU A 215 -19.48 29.49 -4.32
N ALA A 216 -20.69 29.18 -3.83
CA ALA A 216 -21.30 29.83 -2.69
C ALA A 216 -20.49 29.61 -1.40
N TYR A 217 -19.98 28.39 -1.18
CA TYR A 217 -19.09 28.05 -0.07
C TYR A 217 -17.76 28.82 -0.14
N LYS A 218 -17.13 28.90 -1.34
CA LYS A 218 -15.92 29.72 -1.55
C LYS A 218 -16.18 31.21 -1.28
N ARG A 219 -17.32 31.74 -1.75
CA ARG A 219 -17.73 33.14 -1.50
C ARG A 219 -18.02 33.39 -0.01
N SER A 220 -18.69 32.48 0.66
CA SER A 220 -18.97 32.54 2.10
C SER A 220 -17.66 32.48 2.92
N LYS A 221 -16.72 31.61 2.53
CA LYS A 221 -15.40 31.51 3.17
C LYS A 221 -14.54 32.76 2.94
N LYS A 222 -14.63 33.36 1.74
CA LYS A 222 -13.96 34.65 1.44
C LYS A 222 -14.57 35.81 2.25
N ARG A 223 -15.91 35.84 2.39
CA ARG A 223 -16.61 36.86 3.24
C ARG A 223 -16.31 36.66 4.74
N ARG A 224 -16.21 35.41 5.22
CA ARG A 224 -15.79 35.14 6.61
C ARG A 224 -14.34 35.52 6.89
N ARG A 225 -13.42 35.36 5.90
CA ARG A 225 -12.04 35.86 5.99
C ARG A 225 -11.99 37.40 6.01
N SER A 226 -12.78 38.08 5.18
CA SER A 226 -12.83 39.55 5.16
C SER A 226 -13.42 40.13 6.46
N ARG A 227 -14.43 39.49 7.07
CA ARG A 227 -14.98 39.92 8.36
C ARG A 227 -14.07 39.62 9.57
N LYS A 228 -13.16 38.63 9.47
CA LYS A 228 -12.14 38.38 10.52
C LYS A 228 -10.98 39.40 10.47
N LEU A 229 -10.80 40.09 9.34
CA LEU A 229 -9.77 41.14 9.20
C LEU A 229 -10.20 42.52 9.76
N SER A 230 -11.47 42.69 10.12
CA SER A 230 -12.00 43.97 10.62
C SER A 230 -12.20 44.01 12.16
N ASN A 231 -11.64 43.07 12.93
CA ASN A 231 -11.60 43.16 14.38
C ASN A 231 -10.16 43.02 14.88
N PRO A 232 -9.43 44.15 15.09
CA PRO A 232 -8.02 44.07 15.50
C PRO A 232 -7.79 43.68 16.97
N ALA A 233 -8.83 43.54 17.77
CA ALA A 233 -8.70 43.34 19.23
C ALA A 233 -8.76 41.85 19.71
N ALA A 234 -8.98 40.89 18.83
CA ALA A 234 -9.13 39.49 19.25
C ALA A 234 -8.11 38.49 18.70
N SER A 235 -7.02 38.96 18.07
CA SER A 235 -6.00 38.12 17.44
C SER A 235 -4.58 38.38 17.95
N ALA A 236 -4.44 38.83 19.17
CA ALA A 236 -3.13 39.03 19.80
C ALA A 236 -2.83 37.93 20.80
N LEU A 237 -2.92 36.64 20.40
CA LEU A 237 -2.36 35.55 21.21
C LEU A 237 -2.04 34.36 20.29
N VAL A 238 -0.73 34.10 20.22
CA VAL A 238 0.01 33.03 19.55
C VAL A 238 0.38 33.34 18.10
N PRO A 239 1.65 33.76 17.84
CA PRO A 239 2.19 33.77 16.48
C PRO A 239 2.12 32.35 15.90
N PRO A 240 1.94 32.18 14.58
CA PRO A 240 1.98 30.85 13.98
C PRO A 240 3.31 30.19 14.36
N SER A 241 3.25 29.00 14.92
CA SER A 241 4.41 28.26 15.46
C SER A 241 5.47 27.93 14.41
N TRP A 242 5.27 28.37 13.16
CA TRP A 242 6.18 28.14 12.04
C TRP A 242 6.20 29.32 11.05
N LYS A 243 7.36 29.51 10.37
CA LYS A 243 7.65 30.67 9.48
C LYS A 243 7.91 30.19 8.05
N VAL A 244 7.50 31.00 7.07
CA VAL A 244 7.96 30.85 5.69
C VAL A 244 9.23 31.69 5.52
N PHE A 245 10.34 31.02 5.27
CA PHE A 245 11.66 31.64 5.09
C PHE A 245 11.89 32.04 3.63
N ALA A 246 12.65 33.10 3.40
CA ALA A 246 13.23 33.41 2.10
C ALA A 246 14.45 32.50 1.85
N LYS A 247 14.75 32.18 0.58
CA LYS A 247 15.91 31.38 0.23
C LYS A 247 17.24 32.05 0.61
N GLU A 248 17.29 33.35 0.43
CA GLU A 248 18.43 34.21 0.78
C GLU A 248 18.70 34.17 2.29
N GLU A 249 17.64 34.17 3.10
CA GLU A 249 17.72 34.01 4.55
C GLU A 249 18.33 32.64 4.91
N LEU A 250 17.85 31.55 4.27
CA LEU A 250 18.39 30.21 4.49
C LEU A 250 19.84 30.08 4.03
N LYS A 251 20.22 30.75 2.94
CA LYS A 251 21.64 30.81 2.52
C LYS A 251 22.51 31.55 3.54
N SER A 252 22.04 32.66 4.05
CA SER A 252 22.78 33.44 5.05
C SER A 252 23.02 32.64 6.31
N ILE A 253 21.98 32.05 6.92
CA ILE A 253 22.11 31.30 8.20
C ILE A 253 22.91 30.00 8.07
N THR A 254 22.98 29.40 6.87
CA THR A 254 23.73 28.16 6.60
C THR A 254 25.09 28.40 5.97
N LYS A 255 25.55 29.66 5.86
CA LYS A 255 26.75 30.04 5.12
C LYS A 255 26.76 29.47 3.70
N ASN A 256 25.69 29.74 2.95
CA ASN A 256 25.45 29.24 1.59
C ASN A 256 25.49 27.70 1.47
N PHE A 257 24.92 27.00 2.46
CA PHE A 257 24.92 25.54 2.52
C PHE A 257 26.33 24.93 2.44
N SER A 258 27.28 25.55 3.15
CA SER A 258 28.68 25.14 3.14
C SER A 258 28.85 23.73 3.70
N GLU A 259 29.84 23.00 3.19
CA GLU A 259 30.15 21.64 3.67
C GLU A 259 30.51 21.60 5.16
N GLY A 260 31.14 22.68 5.70
CA GLY A 260 31.45 22.80 7.14
C GLY A 260 30.21 22.89 8.04
N ASN A 261 29.06 23.28 7.49
CA ASN A 261 27.76 23.30 8.19
C ASN A 261 26.89 22.07 7.88
N ARG A 262 27.39 21.12 7.09
CA ARG A 262 26.65 19.92 6.72
C ARG A 262 26.58 18.93 7.88
N LEU A 263 25.39 18.68 8.36
CA LEU A 263 25.11 17.74 9.46
C LEU A 263 25.00 16.30 8.96
N VAL A 264 24.19 16.11 7.91
CA VAL A 264 23.96 14.81 7.27
C VAL A 264 23.91 15.02 5.77
N GLY A 265 24.63 14.22 5.01
CA GLY A 265 24.62 14.21 3.56
C GLY A 265 24.00 12.93 3.03
N ASP A 266 22.92 13.05 2.27
CA ASP A 266 22.41 11.98 1.44
C ASP A 266 22.35 12.49 0.00
N ALA A 267 23.18 11.90 -0.87
CA ALA A 267 23.24 12.27 -2.29
C ALA A 267 21.89 12.07 -3.00
N LYS A 268 21.03 11.18 -2.48
CA LYS A 268 19.73 10.84 -3.07
C LYS A 268 18.59 11.75 -2.62
N THR A 269 18.61 12.28 -1.38
CA THR A 269 17.51 13.10 -0.83
C THR A 269 17.83 14.56 -0.58
N GLY A 270 19.08 14.94 -0.67
CA GLY A 270 19.58 16.26 -0.33
C GLY A 270 20.29 16.30 1.02
N GLY A 271 20.95 17.42 1.34
CA GLY A 271 21.71 17.63 2.56
C GLY A 271 20.88 18.28 3.67
N THR A 272 21.28 18.03 4.92
CA THR A 272 20.83 18.78 6.08
C THR A 272 21.98 19.62 6.61
N TYR A 273 21.74 20.89 6.85
CA TYR A 273 22.77 21.88 7.22
C TYR A 273 22.42 22.56 8.54
N SER A 274 23.40 22.79 9.37
CA SER A 274 23.26 23.62 10.57
C SER A 274 23.11 25.09 10.16
N GLY A 275 22.20 25.80 10.80
CA GLY A 275 22.00 27.23 10.62
C GLY A 275 21.90 27.94 11.96
N LEU A 276 22.28 29.21 12.00
CA LEU A 276 22.13 30.09 13.18
C LEU A 276 21.16 31.22 12.82
N LEU A 277 20.02 31.27 13.50
CA LEU A 277 19.04 32.33 13.31
C LEU A 277 19.51 33.64 13.94
N PRO A 278 18.95 34.80 13.55
CA PRO A 278 19.33 36.10 14.12
C PRO A 278 19.08 36.23 15.63
N ASP A 279 18.16 35.44 16.18
CA ASP A 279 17.89 35.37 17.63
C ASP A 279 18.88 34.50 18.41
N GLY A 280 19.92 33.95 17.74
CA GLY A 280 20.93 33.07 18.34
C GLY A 280 20.49 31.59 18.39
N SER A 281 19.24 31.23 18.02
CA SER A 281 18.81 29.85 18.04
C SER A 281 19.40 29.05 16.88
N ARG A 282 19.85 27.81 17.18
CA ARG A 282 20.35 26.86 16.17
C ARG A 282 19.16 26.13 15.52
N VAL A 283 19.27 25.93 14.21
CA VAL A 283 18.29 25.18 13.42
C VAL A 283 18.98 24.18 12.50
N ALA A 284 18.22 23.17 12.07
CA ALA A 284 18.64 22.24 11.03
C ALA A 284 17.83 22.50 9.76
N VAL A 285 18.49 22.87 8.66
CA VAL A 285 17.86 23.16 7.38
C VAL A 285 18.04 21.98 6.45
N LYS A 286 16.97 21.24 6.18
CA LYS A 286 16.95 20.11 5.24
C LYS A 286 16.58 20.61 3.84
N ARG A 287 17.50 20.48 2.90
CA ARG A 287 17.26 20.72 1.47
C ARG A 287 16.74 19.43 0.83
N LEU A 288 15.57 19.49 0.19
CA LEU A 288 15.02 18.35 -0.53
C LEU A 288 15.42 18.43 -2.00
N LYS A 289 15.73 17.28 -2.61
CA LYS A 289 16.01 17.18 -4.05
C LYS A 289 14.81 17.66 -4.86
N ARG A 290 15.06 18.30 -6.00
CA ARG A 290 13.98 18.72 -6.91
C ARG A 290 13.15 17.51 -7.34
N SER A 291 11.82 17.68 -7.31
CA SER A 291 10.86 16.73 -7.82
C SER A 291 9.86 17.50 -8.67
N SER A 292 9.56 17.02 -9.87
CA SER A 292 8.63 17.63 -10.82
C SER A 292 7.17 17.57 -10.39
N PHE A 293 6.84 16.75 -9.39
CA PHE A 293 5.46 16.30 -9.12
C PHE A 293 4.67 17.13 -8.11
N GLN A 294 5.24 18.17 -7.46
CA GLN A 294 4.49 18.88 -6.41
C GLN A 294 4.43 20.38 -6.57
N ARG A 295 3.20 20.89 -6.51
CA ARG A 295 2.91 22.33 -6.57
C ARG A 295 3.23 23.03 -5.23
N LYS A 296 3.73 24.25 -5.30
CA LYS A 296 4.04 25.13 -4.15
C LYS A 296 2.97 25.11 -3.05
N LYS A 297 1.68 25.15 -3.45
CA LYS A 297 0.56 25.18 -2.51
C LYS A 297 0.41 23.90 -1.71
N GLU A 298 0.67 22.75 -2.31
CA GLU A 298 0.60 21.44 -1.66
C GLU A 298 1.72 21.28 -0.64
N PHE A 299 2.94 21.70 -1.00
CA PHE A 299 4.09 21.71 -0.10
C PHE A 299 3.81 22.53 1.17
N TYR A 300 3.38 23.81 1.02
CA TYR A 300 3.07 24.63 2.19
C TYR A 300 1.90 24.09 3.01
N SER A 301 0.89 23.49 2.36
CA SER A 301 -0.25 22.91 3.07
C SER A 301 0.17 21.72 3.93
N GLU A 302 1.04 20.86 3.40
CA GLU A 302 1.52 19.66 4.11
C GLU A 302 2.48 20.05 5.23
N ILE A 303 3.45 20.94 4.99
CA ILE A 303 4.35 21.40 6.04
C ILE A 303 3.58 22.13 7.13
N GLY A 304 2.60 22.98 6.78
CA GLY A 304 1.76 23.64 7.78
C GLY A 304 0.89 22.69 8.61
N ARG A 305 0.59 21.49 8.10
CA ARG A 305 -0.08 20.43 8.86
C ARG A 305 0.88 19.77 9.84
N VAL A 306 2.07 19.41 9.37
CA VAL A 306 3.11 18.76 10.20
C VAL A 306 3.61 19.71 11.28
N ALA A 307 3.81 20.98 10.97
CA ALA A 307 4.28 22.00 11.92
C ALA A 307 3.32 22.24 13.12
N ARG A 308 2.08 21.75 13.05
CA ARG A 308 1.14 21.77 14.18
C ARG A 308 1.22 20.56 15.09
N LEU A 309 2.02 19.56 14.70
CA LEU A 309 2.24 18.38 15.56
C LEU A 309 3.32 18.72 16.59
N HIS A 310 2.93 18.74 17.86
CA HIS A 310 3.84 19.03 18.96
C HIS A 310 3.86 17.83 19.91
N HIS A 311 5.02 17.23 20.04
CA HIS A 311 5.29 16.13 20.98
C HIS A 311 6.76 16.14 21.37
N PRO A 312 7.13 15.88 22.63
CA PRO A 312 8.54 15.91 23.07
C PRO A 312 9.45 14.98 22.28
N ASN A 313 8.92 13.90 21.69
CA ASN A 313 9.69 12.93 20.93
C ASN A 313 9.52 13.07 19.39
N LEU A 314 9.11 14.24 18.93
CA LEU A 314 9.07 14.61 17.51
C LEU A 314 9.87 15.88 17.30
N VAL A 315 10.71 15.91 16.27
CA VAL A 315 11.47 17.12 15.90
C VAL A 315 10.50 18.19 15.39
N ALA A 316 10.51 19.36 16.03
CA ALA A 316 9.60 20.44 15.67
C ALA A 316 9.98 21.10 14.34
N VAL A 317 8.98 21.37 13.49
CA VAL A 317 9.14 22.14 12.27
C VAL A 317 9.01 23.62 12.58
N LYS A 318 10.12 24.36 12.43
CA LYS A 318 10.18 25.83 12.63
C LYS A 318 9.75 26.61 11.39
N GLY A 319 9.85 25.99 10.21
CA GLY A 319 9.41 26.65 8.98
C GLY A 319 9.81 25.92 7.70
N CYS A 320 9.56 26.60 6.57
CA CYS A 320 9.95 26.05 5.28
C CYS A 320 10.18 27.16 4.23
N CYS A 321 10.80 26.78 3.12
CA CYS A 321 10.96 27.60 1.93
C CYS A 321 10.68 26.81 0.67
N TYR A 322 10.00 27.41 -0.29
CA TYR A 322 9.84 26.90 -1.66
C TYR A 322 10.25 27.96 -2.65
N ASP A 323 11.32 27.70 -3.38
CA ASP A 323 11.85 28.62 -4.38
C ASP A 323 12.22 27.90 -5.67
N HIS A 324 11.59 28.27 -6.80
CA HIS A 324 11.85 27.73 -8.15
C HIS A 324 12.01 26.20 -8.23
N GLY A 325 11.20 25.45 -7.43
CA GLY A 325 11.26 24.01 -7.34
C GLY A 325 12.22 23.45 -6.27
N ASP A 326 13.10 24.27 -5.71
CA ASP A 326 13.88 23.93 -4.54
C ASP A 326 12.98 23.97 -3.29
N ARG A 327 13.12 23.00 -2.41
CA ARG A 327 12.32 22.86 -1.20
C ARG A 327 13.22 22.71 0.01
N TYR A 328 12.93 23.50 1.03
CA TYR A 328 13.69 23.51 2.27
C TYR A 328 12.72 23.38 3.44
N ILE A 329 13.10 22.63 4.46
CA ILE A 329 12.37 22.52 5.72
C ILE A 329 13.34 22.87 6.84
N VAL A 330 12.89 23.75 7.72
CA VAL A 330 13.65 24.21 8.87
C VAL A 330 13.12 23.52 10.11
N TYR A 331 13.99 22.76 10.76
CA TYR A 331 13.71 22.05 11.99
C TYR A 331 14.44 22.70 13.17
N GLU A 332 13.98 22.42 14.38
CA GLU A 332 14.80 22.65 15.56
C GLU A 332 16.11 21.85 15.47
N PHE A 333 17.12 22.31 16.14
CA PHE A 333 18.41 21.64 16.17
C PHE A 333 18.48 20.69 17.36
N ILE A 334 18.78 19.42 17.13
CA ILE A 334 18.93 18.39 18.16
C ILE A 334 20.41 18.06 18.29
N VAL A 335 20.94 18.17 19.49
CA VAL A 335 22.37 18.38 19.74
C VAL A 335 23.25 17.15 19.45
N ASN A 336 22.82 15.95 19.85
CA ASN A 336 23.60 14.73 19.67
C ASN A 336 23.44 14.09 18.27
N GLY A 337 22.58 14.71 17.42
CA GLY A 337 22.42 14.29 16.03
C GLY A 337 21.79 12.89 15.88
N PRO A 338 21.97 12.24 14.70
CA PRO A 338 21.25 11.02 14.36
C PRO A 338 21.82 9.77 15.05
N LEU A 339 20.91 8.88 15.45
CA LEU A 339 21.17 7.63 16.16
C LEU A 339 22.13 6.69 15.39
N ASP A 340 22.06 6.67 14.04
CA ASP A 340 22.92 5.80 13.22
C ASP A 340 24.42 6.11 13.42
N ARG A 341 24.77 7.36 13.76
CA ARG A 341 26.16 7.72 14.10
C ARG A 341 26.60 7.09 15.42
N TRP A 342 25.71 6.99 16.38
CA TRP A 342 25.96 6.41 17.69
C TRP A 342 26.00 4.88 17.67
N LEU A 343 25.30 4.26 16.74
CA LEU A 343 25.30 2.79 16.58
C LEU A 343 26.44 2.29 15.70
N HIS A 344 26.78 3.04 14.62
CA HIS A 344 27.64 2.50 13.56
C HIS A 344 28.92 3.29 13.27
N HIS A 345 29.08 4.47 13.85
CA HIS A 345 30.21 5.35 13.55
C HIS A 345 30.84 5.93 14.83
N ILE A 346 30.99 5.08 15.85
CA ILE A 346 31.60 5.49 17.13
C ILE A 346 33.09 5.75 16.90
N PRO A 347 33.60 6.96 17.16
CA PRO A 347 35.03 7.21 17.10
C PRO A 347 35.81 6.32 18.10
N ARG A 348 37.04 5.96 17.78
CA ARG A 348 37.90 5.20 18.72
C ARG A 348 38.03 5.99 20.03
N GLY A 349 37.68 5.36 21.16
CA GLY A 349 37.64 6.00 22.48
C GLY A 349 36.42 6.91 22.73
N GLY A 350 35.45 6.94 21.81
CA GLY A 350 34.19 7.66 21.99
C GLY A 350 33.24 6.94 22.97
N ARG A 351 32.32 7.70 23.55
CA ARG A 351 31.28 7.17 24.43
C ARG A 351 30.31 6.27 23.63
N SER A 352 30.13 5.05 24.07
CA SER A 352 29.12 4.13 23.54
C SER A 352 27.77 4.32 24.26
N LEU A 353 26.68 3.89 23.61
CA LEU A 353 25.36 3.82 24.24
C LEU A 353 25.31 2.56 25.12
N ASP A 354 25.11 2.74 26.41
CA ASP A 354 24.84 1.66 27.36
C ASP A 354 23.41 1.11 27.18
N TRP A 355 23.07 0.07 27.92
CA TRP A 355 21.76 -0.56 27.85
C TRP A 355 20.62 0.39 28.23
N ALA A 356 20.80 1.15 29.32
CA ALA A 356 19.78 2.07 29.82
C ALA A 356 19.46 3.18 28.81
N MET A 357 20.50 3.74 28.18
CA MET A 357 20.34 4.71 27.09
C MET A 357 19.60 4.11 25.89
N ARG A 358 19.94 2.88 25.47
CA ARG A 358 19.28 2.22 24.35
C ARG A 358 17.80 1.97 24.62
N MET A 359 17.44 1.56 25.84
CA MET A 359 16.05 1.37 26.23
C MET A 359 15.30 2.71 26.36
N LYS A 360 15.96 3.77 26.84
CA LYS A 360 15.42 5.13 26.84
C LYS A 360 15.13 5.61 25.41
N ILE A 361 16.06 5.43 24.49
CA ILE A 361 15.89 5.78 23.08
C ILE A 361 14.71 5.03 22.49
N ALA A 362 14.64 3.71 22.66
CA ALA A 362 13.56 2.87 22.15
C ALA A 362 12.18 3.30 22.71
N THR A 363 12.11 3.59 24.02
CA THR A 363 10.87 3.99 24.69
C THR A 363 10.38 5.35 24.21
N THR A 364 11.26 6.35 24.18
CA THR A 364 10.91 7.71 23.78
C THR A 364 10.56 7.77 22.29
N LEU A 365 11.25 7.01 21.44
CA LEU A 365 10.88 6.84 20.03
C LEU A 365 9.49 6.22 19.88
N ALA A 366 9.20 5.14 20.61
CA ALA A 366 7.91 4.49 20.58
C ALA A 366 6.77 5.44 21.02
N GLN A 367 7.01 6.31 22.00
CA GLN A 367 6.06 7.35 22.43
C GLN A 367 5.75 8.34 21.31
N GLY A 368 6.77 8.81 20.58
CA GLY A 368 6.58 9.71 19.43
C GLY A 368 5.74 9.06 18.32
N ILE A 369 5.98 7.77 18.01
CA ILE A 369 5.21 7.03 17.02
C ILE A 369 3.78 6.78 17.50
N ALA A 370 3.60 6.39 18.76
CA ALA A 370 2.28 6.19 19.37
C ALA A 370 1.42 7.47 19.32
N PHE A 371 2.03 8.63 19.54
CA PHE A 371 1.34 9.92 19.38
C PHE A 371 0.81 10.11 17.96
N LEU A 372 1.61 9.84 16.92
CA LEU A 372 1.19 9.97 15.53
C LEU A 372 0.05 9.01 15.17
N HIS A 373 0.08 7.78 15.70
CA HIS A 373 -0.89 6.74 15.39
C HIS A 373 -2.20 6.90 16.18
N ASP A 374 -2.13 7.24 17.46
CA ASP A 374 -3.29 7.14 18.37
C ASP A 374 -3.91 8.50 18.72
N LYS A 375 -3.09 9.56 18.84
CA LYS A 375 -3.54 10.89 19.30
C LYS A 375 -3.88 11.86 18.17
N VAL A 376 -3.21 11.73 17.01
CA VAL A 376 -3.45 12.60 15.85
C VAL A 376 -4.63 12.08 15.03
N LYS A 377 -5.54 12.97 14.62
CA LYS A 377 -6.69 12.64 13.77
C LYS A 377 -6.69 13.49 12.50
N PRO A 378 -6.76 12.93 11.30
CA PRO A 378 -6.60 11.49 11.00
C PRO A 378 -5.20 10.98 11.35
N HIS A 379 -5.07 9.67 11.59
CA HIS A 379 -3.80 9.06 11.93
C HIS A 379 -2.69 9.43 10.94
N VAL A 380 -1.48 9.62 11.46
CA VAL A 380 -0.32 9.94 10.65
C VAL A 380 0.60 8.74 10.59
N VAL A 381 0.84 8.22 9.41
CA VAL A 381 1.85 7.19 9.14
C VAL A 381 3.15 7.90 8.78
N HIS A 382 4.23 7.57 9.47
CA HIS A 382 5.54 8.22 9.28
C HIS A 382 6.24 7.79 7.98
N ARG A 383 6.27 6.48 7.68
CA ARG A 383 6.77 5.84 6.45
C ARG A 383 8.29 5.79 6.27
N ASP A 384 9.09 6.36 7.17
CA ASP A 384 10.56 6.37 7.07
C ASP A 384 11.19 6.30 8.48
N ILE A 385 10.76 5.32 9.28
CA ILE A 385 11.32 5.03 10.60
C ILE A 385 12.62 4.25 10.42
N ARG A 386 13.74 4.88 10.81
CA ARG A 386 15.10 4.33 10.70
C ARG A 386 16.08 5.14 11.55
N ALA A 387 17.22 4.55 11.88
CA ALA A 387 18.21 5.15 12.79
C ALA A 387 18.66 6.57 12.37
N SER A 388 18.80 6.86 11.09
CA SER A 388 19.21 8.18 10.60
C SER A 388 18.13 9.27 10.70
N ASN A 389 16.88 8.90 10.97
CA ASN A 389 15.77 9.84 11.21
C ASN A 389 15.42 9.97 12.70
N VAL A 390 16.13 9.29 13.59
CA VAL A 390 16.01 9.42 15.05
C VAL A 390 17.16 10.29 15.53
N LEU A 391 16.84 11.46 16.08
CA LEU A 391 17.83 12.39 16.63
C LEU A 391 17.84 12.28 18.15
N LEU A 392 18.99 12.44 18.77
CA LEU A 392 19.18 12.33 20.22
C LEU A 392 19.42 13.71 20.84
N ASP A 393 18.66 14.02 21.91
CA ASP A 393 18.86 15.23 22.72
C ASP A 393 20.04 15.09 23.71
N GLU A 394 20.24 16.09 24.56
CA GLU A 394 21.33 16.11 25.57
C GLU A 394 21.23 14.96 26.56
N GLU A 395 20.00 14.53 26.89
CA GLU A 395 19.73 13.43 27.80
C GLU A 395 19.58 12.08 27.09
N PHE A 396 19.90 11.99 25.79
CA PHE A 396 19.69 10.81 24.95
C PHE A 396 18.23 10.38 24.80
N GLY A 397 17.30 11.31 24.91
CA GLY A 397 15.91 11.10 24.49
C GLY A 397 15.83 11.11 22.97
N ALA A 398 14.97 10.27 22.41
CA ALA A 398 14.78 10.19 20.96
C ALA A 398 13.75 11.22 20.47
N HIS A 399 14.07 11.89 19.37
CA HIS A 399 13.22 12.79 18.62
C HIS A 399 13.12 12.31 17.17
N LEU A 400 11.94 11.92 16.73
CA LEU A 400 11.70 11.41 15.38
C LEU A 400 11.57 12.57 14.39
N MET A 401 12.45 12.61 13.39
CA MET A 401 12.47 13.61 12.33
C MET A 401 11.83 13.08 11.05
N GLY A 402 11.19 13.95 10.29
CA GLY A 402 10.77 13.60 8.93
C GLY A 402 9.29 13.24 8.78
N VAL A 403 8.46 13.49 9.78
CA VAL A 403 7.00 13.29 9.71
C VAL A 403 6.43 13.92 8.43
N GLY A 404 5.74 13.12 7.63
CA GLY A 404 5.09 13.56 6.39
C GLY A 404 6.02 13.83 5.22
N LEU A 405 7.35 13.73 5.37
CA LEU A 405 8.31 13.97 4.28
C LEU A 405 8.28 12.91 3.19
N SER A 406 7.93 11.69 3.52
CA SER A 406 7.82 10.58 2.57
C SER A 406 6.85 10.85 1.43
N LYS A 407 5.87 11.76 1.61
CA LYS A 407 4.98 12.24 0.55
C LYS A 407 5.69 13.08 -0.51
N PHE A 408 6.86 13.61 -0.18
CA PHE A 408 7.67 14.47 -1.06
C PHE A 408 8.80 13.72 -1.77
N VAL A 409 8.96 12.43 -1.44
CA VAL A 409 9.95 11.55 -2.06
C VAL A 409 9.23 10.65 -3.06
N PRO A 410 9.65 10.59 -4.34
CA PRO A 410 9.08 9.65 -5.30
C PRO A 410 9.17 8.21 -4.80
N TYR A 411 8.18 7.38 -5.15
CA TYR A 411 8.13 5.97 -4.75
C TYR A 411 9.41 5.23 -5.18
N GLU A 412 9.86 5.49 -6.40
CA GLU A 412 11.07 4.90 -6.97
C GLU A 412 12.31 5.18 -6.12
N VAL A 413 12.44 6.41 -5.62
CA VAL A 413 13.56 6.80 -4.73
C VAL A 413 13.42 6.14 -3.36
N MET A 414 12.20 5.98 -2.84
CA MET A 414 11.96 5.25 -1.59
C MET A 414 12.28 3.77 -1.75
N HIS A 415 11.82 3.16 -2.83
CA HIS A 415 12.06 1.76 -3.15
C HIS A 415 13.55 1.47 -3.40
N GLU A 416 14.21 2.29 -4.23
CA GLU A 416 15.64 2.18 -4.52
C GLU A 416 16.56 2.35 -3.29
N ARG A 417 16.12 3.17 -2.32
CA ARG A 417 16.83 3.37 -1.05
C ARG A 417 16.79 2.16 -0.13
N THR A 418 15.81 1.32 -0.32
CA THR A 418 15.43 0.28 0.61
C THR A 418 15.76 -1.10 0.08
N VAL A 419 15.86 -1.24 -1.24
CA VAL A 419 16.48 -2.40 -1.87
C VAL A 419 17.99 -2.18 -1.81
N MET A 420 18.61 -2.68 -0.77
CA MET A 420 20.06 -2.78 -0.68
C MET A 420 20.54 -3.69 -1.82
N ALA A 421 21.78 -3.50 -2.26
CA ALA A 421 22.40 -4.42 -3.21
C ALA A 421 22.21 -5.87 -2.72
N GLY A 422 21.60 -6.73 -3.56
CA GLY A 422 21.25 -8.10 -3.19
C GLY A 422 19.80 -8.36 -2.77
N GLY A 423 18.90 -7.37 -2.91
CA GLY A 423 17.45 -7.58 -2.68
C GLY A 423 17.03 -7.63 -1.21
N THR A 424 17.93 -7.32 -0.27
CA THR A 424 17.62 -7.32 1.15
C THR A 424 16.91 -6.02 1.54
N TYR A 425 15.70 -6.15 2.06
CA TYR A 425 14.87 -5.03 2.52
C TYR A 425 15.23 -4.66 3.96
N GLY A 426 15.72 -3.44 4.20
CA GLY A 426 16.11 -3.00 5.54
C GLY A 426 14.91 -2.84 6.47
N TYR A 427 14.38 -1.61 6.58
CA TYR A 427 13.26 -1.32 7.50
C TYR A 427 11.86 -1.48 6.90
N LEU A 428 11.73 -1.86 5.62
CA LEU A 428 10.42 -1.89 4.95
C LEU A 428 9.58 -3.11 5.32
N ALA A 429 8.33 -2.84 5.63
CA ALA A 429 7.35 -3.88 5.88
C ALA A 429 7.00 -4.67 4.60
N PRO A 430 6.76 -6.00 4.70
CA PRO A 430 6.46 -6.85 3.55
C PRO A 430 5.28 -6.37 2.71
N GLU A 431 4.20 -5.93 3.35
CA GLU A 431 3.01 -5.41 2.65
C GLU A 431 3.30 -4.17 1.83
N PHE A 432 4.27 -3.36 2.23
CA PHE A 432 4.69 -2.22 1.43
C PHE A 432 5.53 -2.66 0.22
N VAL A 433 6.43 -3.61 0.41
CA VAL A 433 7.29 -4.14 -0.66
C VAL A 433 6.46 -4.82 -1.75
N TYR A 434 5.51 -5.68 -1.37
CA TYR A 434 4.76 -6.50 -2.32
C TYR A 434 3.48 -5.87 -2.83
N ARG A 435 2.83 -4.98 -2.04
CA ARG A 435 1.49 -4.43 -2.34
C ARG A 435 1.42 -2.91 -2.33
N ASN A 436 2.54 -2.23 -2.01
CA ASN A 436 2.59 -0.77 -1.81
C ASN A 436 1.58 -0.25 -0.76
N GLU A 437 1.23 -1.10 0.21
CA GLU A 437 0.31 -0.74 1.28
C GLU A 437 1.07 -0.14 2.46
N LEU A 438 0.79 1.13 2.79
CA LEU A 438 1.38 1.82 3.93
C LEU A 438 0.32 2.13 4.98
N THR A 439 0.51 1.54 6.15
CA THR A 439 -0.38 1.72 7.31
C THR A 439 0.42 2.03 8.57
N THR A 440 -0.26 2.33 9.68
CA THR A 440 0.38 2.43 10.99
C THR A 440 1.11 1.15 11.38
N LYS A 441 0.68 -0.01 10.87
CA LYS A 441 1.34 -1.31 11.11
C LYS A 441 2.65 -1.47 10.34
N SER A 442 2.82 -0.74 9.24
CA SER A 442 4.10 -0.68 8.52
C SER A 442 5.16 0.09 9.34
N ASP A 443 4.76 1.17 10.03
CA ASP A 443 5.64 1.89 10.97
C ASP A 443 6.01 1.00 12.18
N VAL A 444 5.08 0.17 12.67
CA VAL A 444 5.37 -0.81 13.75
C VAL A 444 6.43 -1.81 13.32
N TYR A 445 6.36 -2.31 12.09
CA TYR A 445 7.38 -3.20 11.54
C TYR A 445 8.75 -2.51 11.49
N SER A 446 8.82 -1.31 10.91
CA SER A 446 10.06 -0.52 10.83
C SER A 446 10.64 -0.23 12.22
N PHE A 447 9.76 0.04 13.21
CA PHE A 447 10.17 0.18 14.60
C PHE A 447 10.78 -1.11 15.16
N GLY A 448 10.17 -2.27 14.89
CA GLY A 448 10.69 -3.57 15.34
C GLY A 448 12.08 -3.87 14.79
N VAL A 449 12.32 -3.60 13.50
CA VAL A 449 13.66 -3.70 12.88
C VAL A 449 14.64 -2.77 13.58
N LEU A 450 14.24 -1.51 13.80
CA LEU A 450 15.09 -0.51 14.46
C LEU A 450 15.37 -0.87 15.92
N LEU A 451 14.42 -1.48 16.62
CA LEU A 451 14.62 -1.95 18.00
C LEU A 451 15.71 -3.03 18.05
N LEU A 452 15.70 -3.98 17.10
CA LEU A 452 16.76 -5.00 17.00
C LEU A 452 18.11 -4.36 16.66
N GLU A 453 18.14 -3.37 15.77
CA GLU A 453 19.33 -2.59 15.44
C GLU A 453 19.89 -1.85 16.68
N ILE A 454 19.01 -1.23 17.47
CA ILE A 454 19.40 -0.53 18.72
C ILE A 454 20.04 -1.50 19.70
N VAL A 455 19.49 -2.69 19.87
CA VAL A 455 19.98 -3.69 20.82
C VAL A 455 21.28 -4.32 20.36
N SER A 456 21.37 -4.66 19.08
CA SER A 456 22.50 -5.43 18.55
C SER A 456 23.65 -4.60 18.00
N GLY A 457 23.44 -3.29 17.76
CA GLY A 457 24.42 -2.47 17.05
C GLY A 457 24.63 -2.87 15.58
N ARG A 458 23.84 -3.82 15.06
CA ARG A 458 23.97 -4.30 13.69
C ARG A 458 23.04 -3.54 12.75
N ARG A 459 23.50 -3.30 11.54
CA ARG A 459 22.67 -2.69 10.49
C ARG A 459 21.55 -3.64 10.07
N PRO A 460 20.38 -3.13 9.65
CA PRO A 460 19.25 -3.95 9.18
C PRO A 460 19.58 -4.89 8.02
N ALA A 461 20.58 -4.49 7.21
CA ALA A 461 21.16 -5.32 6.16
C ALA A 461 22.66 -5.05 6.09
N GLN A 462 23.46 -6.10 5.99
CA GLN A 462 24.92 -6.02 5.99
C GLN A 462 25.51 -6.97 4.94
N ALA A 463 26.56 -6.53 4.24
CA ALA A 463 27.33 -7.40 3.37
C ALA A 463 28.18 -8.36 4.22
N VAL A 464 28.18 -9.66 3.82
CA VAL A 464 28.96 -10.73 4.44
C VAL A 464 29.72 -11.45 3.33
N ASP A 465 31.03 -11.53 3.43
CA ASP A 465 31.95 -11.97 2.36
C ASP A 465 31.63 -13.36 1.76
N SER A 466 31.00 -14.25 2.55
CA SER A 466 30.68 -15.61 2.11
C SER A 466 29.25 -15.81 1.60
N VAL A 467 28.32 -14.90 1.89
CA VAL A 467 26.87 -15.10 1.70
C VAL A 467 26.24 -13.96 0.88
N GLY A 468 26.99 -12.88 0.64
CA GLY A 468 26.47 -11.66 0.03
C GLY A 468 25.80 -10.77 1.06
N TRP A 469 24.54 -10.35 0.84
CA TRP A 469 23.79 -9.52 1.78
C TRP A 469 22.99 -10.37 2.76
N GLN A 470 23.18 -10.11 4.05
CA GLN A 470 22.45 -10.75 5.15
C GLN A 470 21.56 -9.73 5.87
N SER A 471 20.30 -10.08 6.10
CA SER A 471 19.39 -9.29 6.92
C SER A 471 19.68 -9.49 8.40
N ILE A 472 19.31 -8.51 9.22
CA ILE A 472 19.47 -8.59 10.67
C ILE A 472 18.70 -9.78 11.27
N PHE A 473 17.58 -10.20 10.65
CA PHE A 473 16.80 -11.37 11.08
C PHE A 473 17.43 -12.70 10.70
N GLU A 474 18.05 -12.80 9.52
CA GLU A 474 18.80 -14.00 9.12
C GLU A 474 19.97 -14.26 10.06
N TRP A 475 20.59 -13.20 10.59
CA TRP A 475 21.62 -13.31 11.61
C TRP A 475 21.03 -13.62 13.01
N ALA A 476 19.95 -12.95 13.42
CA ALA A 476 19.43 -13.05 14.79
C ALA A 476 18.65 -14.36 15.03
N THR A 477 17.87 -14.84 14.04
CA THR A 477 16.98 -16.00 14.22
C THR A 477 17.67 -17.27 14.72
N PRO A 478 18.86 -17.68 14.19
CA PRO A 478 19.57 -18.85 14.73
C PRO A 478 19.98 -18.69 16.20
N LEU A 479 20.35 -17.49 16.63
CA LEU A 479 20.72 -17.18 18.01
C LEU A 479 19.50 -17.27 18.94
N VAL A 480 18.35 -16.75 18.49
CA VAL A 480 17.09 -16.82 19.22
C VAL A 480 16.62 -18.27 19.37
N GLN A 481 16.69 -19.06 18.31
CA GLN A 481 16.34 -20.48 18.32
C GLN A 481 17.23 -21.30 19.25
N ALA A 482 18.49 -20.91 19.36
CA ALA A 482 19.45 -21.53 20.28
C ALA A 482 19.40 -20.93 21.71
N HIS A 483 18.44 -20.04 22.02
CA HIS A 483 18.32 -19.31 23.29
C HIS A 483 19.59 -18.53 23.70
N ARG A 484 20.41 -18.15 22.73
CA ARG A 484 21.67 -17.41 22.91
C ARG A 484 21.42 -15.89 22.89
N TYR A 485 20.53 -15.39 23.76
CA TYR A 485 20.12 -13.98 23.82
C TYR A 485 21.27 -13.00 24.13
N PRO A 486 22.24 -13.30 25.01
CA PRO A 486 23.38 -12.41 25.24
C PRO A 486 24.22 -12.13 23.99
N ASP A 487 24.29 -13.08 23.04
CA ASP A 487 25.05 -12.93 21.80
C ASP A 487 24.37 -12.00 20.78
N LEU A 488 23.14 -11.60 21.05
CA LEU A 488 22.42 -10.59 20.27
C LEU A 488 22.82 -9.17 20.66
N LEU A 489 23.44 -8.97 21.82
CA LEU A 489 23.81 -7.66 22.29
C LEU A 489 24.99 -7.08 21.52
N ASP A 490 24.96 -5.78 21.32
CA ASP A 490 26.12 -5.03 20.82
C ASP A 490 27.33 -5.26 21.74
N PRO A 491 28.48 -5.69 21.19
CA PRO A 491 29.70 -5.88 21.98
C PRO A 491 30.14 -4.64 22.80
N HIS A 492 29.75 -3.44 22.36
CA HIS A 492 30.01 -2.21 23.09
C HIS A 492 29.21 -2.06 24.39
N ILE A 493 28.09 -2.78 24.54
CA ILE A 493 27.31 -2.85 25.80
C ILE A 493 28.06 -3.70 26.81
N SER A 494 28.62 -4.82 26.37
CA SER A 494 29.29 -5.81 27.24
C SER A 494 30.66 -5.35 27.77
N SER A 495 31.28 -4.34 27.19
CA SER A 495 32.55 -3.82 27.65
C SER A 495 32.47 -2.92 28.88
N SER A 496 31.28 -2.42 29.26
CA SER A 496 31.04 -1.68 30.50
C SER A 496 30.43 -2.62 31.54
N SER A 497 31.21 -3.14 32.43
CA SER A 497 30.97 -4.30 33.31
C SER A 497 29.89 -4.14 34.40
N SER A 498 29.12 -3.07 34.46
CA SER A 498 28.11 -2.88 35.51
C SER A 498 26.66 -3.03 35.08
N ASP A 499 26.35 -3.01 33.77
CA ASP A 499 24.97 -2.83 33.27
C ASP A 499 24.53 -3.82 32.20
N ILE A 500 25.09 -5.04 32.20
CA ILE A 500 24.63 -6.10 31.27
C ILE A 500 23.24 -6.55 31.72
N PRO A 501 22.20 -6.43 30.86
CA PRO A 501 20.86 -6.86 31.22
C PRO A 501 20.81 -8.39 31.40
N GLU A 502 19.94 -8.83 32.30
CA GLU A 502 19.66 -10.26 32.48
C GLU A 502 19.11 -10.87 31.16
N ALA A 503 19.47 -12.12 30.89
CA ALA A 503 19.04 -12.84 29.69
C ALA A 503 17.50 -12.81 29.50
N GLY A 504 16.74 -12.86 30.59
CA GLY A 504 15.28 -12.77 30.56
C GLY A 504 14.75 -11.39 30.12
N VAL A 505 15.49 -10.29 30.37
CA VAL A 505 15.13 -8.96 29.90
C VAL A 505 15.42 -8.86 28.38
N ILE A 506 16.58 -9.36 27.94
CA ILE A 506 16.95 -9.42 26.52
C ILE A 506 15.90 -10.23 25.75
N GLN A 507 15.52 -11.40 26.26
CA GLN A 507 14.49 -12.24 25.67
C GLN A 507 13.20 -11.47 25.46
N LYS A 508 12.66 -10.80 26.47
CA LYS A 508 11.42 -10.02 26.37
C LYS A 508 11.52 -8.89 25.33
N VAL A 509 12.67 -8.22 25.20
CA VAL A 509 12.90 -7.22 24.16
C VAL A 509 12.88 -7.87 22.77
N VAL A 510 13.52 -9.03 22.62
CA VAL A 510 13.54 -9.80 21.37
C VAL A 510 12.13 -10.29 21.01
N ASP A 511 11.38 -10.79 21.98
CA ASP A 511 9.98 -11.19 21.77
C ASP A 511 9.13 -10.02 21.25
N LEU A 512 9.36 -8.81 21.80
CA LEU A 512 8.71 -7.60 21.31
C LEU A 512 9.13 -7.25 19.88
N VAL A 513 10.41 -7.42 19.52
CA VAL A 513 10.90 -7.26 18.14
C VAL A 513 10.12 -8.18 17.20
N TYR A 514 10.05 -9.47 17.51
CA TYR A 514 9.34 -10.45 16.67
C TYR A 514 7.83 -10.21 16.63
N ALA A 515 7.23 -9.72 17.72
CA ALA A 515 5.83 -9.29 17.71
C ALA A 515 5.59 -8.10 16.76
N CYS A 516 6.49 -7.10 16.77
CA CYS A 516 6.39 -5.94 15.88
C CYS A 516 6.64 -6.29 14.41
N THR A 517 7.44 -7.31 14.12
CA THR A 517 7.86 -7.69 12.77
C THR A 517 7.11 -8.89 12.18
N GLN A 518 5.95 -9.23 12.77
CA GLN A 518 5.07 -10.26 12.22
C GLN A 518 4.76 -9.99 10.75
N HIS A 519 4.74 -11.05 9.94
CA HIS A 519 4.50 -10.95 8.50
C HIS A 519 3.12 -10.34 8.20
N VAL A 520 2.10 -10.79 8.94
CA VAL A 520 0.73 -10.29 8.82
C VAL A 520 0.57 -8.99 9.62
N PRO A 521 0.23 -7.84 9.01
CA PRO A 521 0.16 -6.54 9.68
C PRO A 521 -0.79 -6.52 10.89
N SER A 522 -1.94 -7.22 10.82
CA SER A 522 -2.93 -7.27 11.92
C SER A 522 -2.40 -7.95 13.18
N MET A 523 -1.41 -8.83 13.06
CA MET A 523 -0.79 -9.53 14.20
C MET A 523 0.19 -8.64 14.97
N ARG A 524 0.68 -7.55 14.37
CA ARG A 524 1.59 -6.61 15.03
C ARG A 524 0.84 -5.82 16.10
N PRO A 525 1.46 -5.52 17.25
CA PRO A 525 0.85 -4.73 18.32
C PRO A 525 0.54 -3.29 17.88
N ARG A 526 -0.23 -2.55 18.66
CA ARG A 526 -0.32 -1.09 18.56
C ARG A 526 0.90 -0.45 19.23
N MET A 527 1.32 0.73 18.77
CA MET A 527 2.47 1.42 19.38
C MET A 527 2.26 1.78 20.85
N SER A 528 1.04 2.09 21.27
CA SER A 528 0.72 2.30 22.70
C SER A 528 1.00 1.05 23.56
N HIS A 529 0.75 -0.15 23.03
CA HIS A 529 1.10 -1.40 23.72
C HIS A 529 2.61 -1.61 23.78
N VAL A 530 3.32 -1.31 22.69
CA VAL A 530 4.79 -1.35 22.63
C VAL A 530 5.42 -0.43 23.67
N VAL A 531 4.91 0.81 23.78
CA VAL A 531 5.34 1.77 24.82
C VAL A 531 5.19 1.17 26.22
N HIS A 532 4.03 0.59 26.51
CA HIS A 532 3.77 0.00 27.83
C HIS A 532 4.76 -1.14 28.14
N GLN A 533 5.01 -2.03 27.19
CA GLN A 533 5.97 -3.12 27.36
C GLN A 533 7.40 -2.62 27.58
N LEU A 534 7.86 -1.63 26.80
CA LEU A 534 9.18 -1.04 26.99
C LEU A 534 9.32 -0.34 28.34
N GLN A 535 8.28 0.36 28.82
CA GLN A 535 8.28 0.99 30.14
C GLN A 535 8.38 -0.04 31.27
N GLN A 536 7.72 -1.18 31.15
CA GLN A 536 7.84 -2.27 32.13
C GLN A 536 9.24 -2.87 32.17
N LEU A 537 9.92 -2.95 31.02
CA LEU A 537 11.29 -3.48 30.91
C LEU A 537 12.36 -2.49 31.42
N ALA A 538 12.05 -1.20 31.43
CA ALA A 538 12.93 -0.15 31.93
C ALA A 538 12.84 0.04 33.47
N GLN A 539 11.82 -0.54 34.13
CA GLN A 539 11.70 -0.49 35.59
C GLN A 539 12.60 -1.56 36.23
N PRO A 540 13.40 -1.23 37.25
CA PRO A 540 14.13 -2.25 37.99
C PRO A 540 13.12 -3.25 38.59
N PRO A 541 13.49 -4.55 38.68
CA PRO A 541 12.61 -5.55 39.30
C PRO A 541 12.27 -5.08 40.71
N ILE A 542 10.98 -4.99 41.01
CA ILE A 542 10.51 -4.75 42.39
C ILE A 542 11.00 -5.97 43.18
N VAL A 543 12.07 -5.81 43.94
CA VAL A 543 12.51 -6.79 44.91
C VAL A 543 11.39 -6.90 45.91
N LYS A 544 10.62 -8.00 45.85
CA LYS A 544 9.64 -8.41 46.83
C LYS A 544 10.36 -9.06 48.02
#